data_130df14a583f4b6184f3a9e81cfcf9b1
#
_entry.id   130df14a583f4b6184f3a9e81cfcf9b1
#
_cell.length_a   1.000
_cell.length_b   1.000
_cell.length_c   1.000
_cell.angle_alpha   90.00
_cell.angle_beta   90.00
_cell.angle_gamma   90.00
#
_symmetry.space_group_name_H-M   'P 1'
#
loop_
_entity.id
_entity.type
_entity.pdbx_description
1 polymer ?
#
loop_
_entity_poly.entity_id
_entity_poly.type
_entity_poly.pdbx_seq_one_letter_code
_entity_poly.pdbx_strand_id
1 'polypeptide(L)'
;MENMSPKLVEGDEGGFGELEVDVLRAMVLLHGYAWKPDLHDTLSTIWRLKGLDFNQMVEASELIPKVLEKLCQKRILRFERRLRGDLSRSEPLEDTLYCLENERKISEMLSSDPIVLRYRKEIMGYDSLKF
;
A
#
# COMPACT_ATOMS: atom_id res chain seq x y z
N MET A 1 -11.24 11.65 -14.67
CA MET A 1 -10.73 11.98 -14.35
C MET A 1 -9.84 11.84 -14.02
N GLU A 2 -9.50 12.04 -13.99
CA GLU A 2 -8.71 12.15 -13.69
C GLU A 2 -8.30 12.05 -12.77
N ASN A 3 -8.16 11.87 -12.71
CA ASN A 3 -7.68 11.56 -11.83
C ASN A 3 -6.74 12.23 -11.13
N MET A 4 -6.43 12.01 -10.32
CA MET A 4 -5.65 12.56 -9.38
C MET A 4 -4.36 13.10 -9.85
N SER A 5 -3.43 12.35 -10.16
CA SER A 5 -2.13 12.74 -10.64
C SER A 5 -1.85 12.04 -11.96
N PRO A 6 -1.34 12.76 -12.95
CA PRO A 6 -0.99 12.09 -14.21
C PRO A 6 0.00 10.97 -14.02
N LYS A 7 0.82 11.04 -12.98
CA LYS A 7 1.83 10.01 -12.76
C LYS A 7 1.25 8.71 -12.24
N LEU A 8 0.01 8.74 -11.82
CA LEU A 8 -0.65 7.55 -11.30
C LEU A 8 -1.66 7.00 -12.29
N VAL A 9 -1.59 7.43 -13.54
CA VAL A 9 -2.48 6.96 -14.57
C VAL A 9 -2.07 5.55 -14.98
N GLU A 10 -3.06 4.69 -15.07
CA GLU A 10 -2.85 3.31 -15.43
C GLU A 10 -2.43 3.19 -16.88
N GLY A 11 -1.53 2.25 -17.15
CA GLY A 11 -1.16 1.90 -18.51
C GLY A 11 -0.07 2.70 -19.13
N ASP A 12 0.29 3.82 -18.55
CA ASP A 12 1.36 4.63 -19.08
C ASP A 12 2.70 4.03 -18.72
N GLU A 13 3.66 4.21 -19.62
CA GLU A 13 4.98 3.70 -19.38
C GLU A 13 5.61 4.26 -18.12
N GLY A 14 5.41 5.52 -17.86
CA GLY A 14 5.93 6.15 -16.65
C GLY A 14 4.96 6.15 -15.49
N GLY A 15 3.78 5.57 -15.67
CA GLY A 15 2.76 5.59 -14.65
C GLY A 15 2.65 4.28 -13.89
N PHE A 16 1.58 4.18 -13.13
CA PHE A 16 1.35 3.02 -12.27
C PHE A 16 -0.02 2.42 -12.55
N GLY A 17 -0.09 1.10 -12.54
CA GLY A 17 -1.35 0.41 -12.64
C GLY A 17 -2.16 0.55 -11.36
N GLU A 18 -3.40 0.11 -11.43
CA GLU A 18 -4.33 0.27 -10.30
C GLU A 18 -3.81 -0.42 -9.04
N LEU A 19 -3.30 -1.64 -9.17
CA LEU A 19 -2.80 -2.37 -8.00
C LEU A 19 -1.50 -1.77 -7.48
N GLU A 20 -0.68 -1.21 -8.37
CA GLU A 20 0.51 -0.51 -7.93
C GLU A 20 0.13 0.70 -7.08
N VAL A 21 -0.88 1.45 -7.52
CA VAL A 21 -1.36 2.58 -6.74
C VAL A 21 -1.89 2.12 -5.39
N ASP A 22 -2.61 1.00 -5.36
CA ASP A 22 -3.10 0.48 -4.10
C ASP A 22 -1.98 0.13 -3.13
N VAL A 23 -0.89 -0.45 -3.64
CA VAL A 23 0.28 -0.74 -2.80
C VAL A 23 0.88 0.55 -2.27
N LEU A 24 0.99 1.57 -3.13
CA LEU A 24 1.53 2.86 -2.68
C LEU A 24 0.63 3.51 -1.63
N ARG A 25 -0.69 3.41 -1.81
CA ARG A 25 -1.63 3.88 -0.80
C ARG A 25 -1.39 3.19 0.55
N ALA A 26 -1.25 1.86 0.51
CA ALA A 26 -1.02 1.11 1.73
C ALA A 26 0.29 1.50 2.39
N MET A 27 1.35 1.64 1.59
CA MET A 27 2.66 2.02 2.14
C MET A 27 2.62 3.39 2.78
N VAL A 28 1.93 4.35 2.16
CA VAL A 28 1.80 5.69 2.74
C VAL A 28 1.03 5.61 4.06
N LEU A 29 -0.05 4.82 4.08
CA LEU A 29 -0.84 4.67 5.29
C LEU A 29 -0.05 3.99 6.42
N LEU A 30 0.95 3.20 6.06
CA LEU A 30 1.81 2.52 7.03
C LEU A 30 3.12 3.27 7.24
N HIS A 31 3.16 4.52 6.82
CA HIS A 31 4.28 5.44 7.06
C HIS A 31 5.59 5.00 6.43
N GLY A 32 5.50 4.31 5.30
CA GLY A 32 6.67 3.99 4.49
C GLY A 32 7.35 2.68 4.81
N TYR A 33 6.93 1.98 5.85
CA TYR A 33 7.51 0.70 6.24
C TYR A 33 6.38 -0.28 6.54
N ALA A 34 6.50 -1.49 6.04
CA ALA A 34 5.44 -2.47 6.26
C ALA A 34 5.98 -3.87 6.25
N TRP A 35 5.67 -4.62 7.31
CA TRP A 35 5.82 -6.06 7.26
C TRP A 35 4.82 -6.62 6.26
N LYS A 36 5.20 -7.70 5.60
CA LYS A 36 4.35 -8.28 4.56
C LYS A 36 2.90 -8.53 5.02
N PRO A 37 2.67 -9.14 6.20
CA PRO A 37 1.27 -9.34 6.63
C PRO A 37 0.51 -8.04 6.84
N ASP A 38 1.16 -7.02 7.37
CA ASP A 38 0.52 -5.73 7.60
C ASP A 38 0.15 -5.07 6.28
N LEU A 39 1.02 -5.20 5.29
CA LEU A 39 0.74 -4.67 3.96
C LEU A 39 -0.50 -5.34 3.37
N HIS A 40 -0.59 -6.65 3.48
CA HIS A 40 -1.74 -7.38 2.96
C HIS A 40 -3.03 -7.01 3.68
N ASP A 41 -2.96 -6.84 5.00
CA ASP A 41 -4.14 -6.43 5.77
C ASP A 41 -4.63 -5.06 5.34
N THR A 42 -3.71 -4.12 5.15
CA THR A 42 -4.07 -2.78 4.73
C THR A 42 -4.65 -2.79 3.32
N LEU A 43 -4.06 -3.59 2.42
CA LEU A 43 -4.60 -3.72 1.07
C LEU A 43 -6.02 -4.27 1.09
N SER A 44 -6.29 -5.26 1.91
CA SER A 44 -7.64 -5.82 2.01
C SER A 44 -8.64 -4.76 2.41
N THR A 45 -8.27 -3.92 3.36
CA THR A 45 -9.15 -2.84 3.80
C THR A 45 -9.36 -1.81 2.69
N ILE A 46 -8.28 -1.46 1.97
CA ILE A 46 -8.40 -0.54 0.84
C ILE A 46 -9.38 -1.09 -0.19
N TRP A 47 -9.26 -2.37 -0.51
CA TRP A 47 -10.11 -2.98 -1.51
C TRP A 47 -11.58 -2.98 -1.07
N ARG A 48 -11.84 -3.22 0.22
CA ARG A 48 -13.19 -3.13 0.74
C ARG A 48 -13.74 -1.72 0.63
N LEU A 49 -12.93 -0.72 0.93
CA LEU A 49 -13.35 0.67 0.76
C LEU A 49 -13.66 1.01 -0.69
N LYS A 50 -12.96 0.37 -1.62
CA LYS A 50 -13.20 0.56 -3.04
C LYS A 50 -14.41 -0.21 -3.55
N GLY A 51 -14.97 -1.08 -2.72
CA GLY A 51 -16.17 -1.82 -3.09
C GLY A 51 -15.91 -3.14 -3.81
N LEU A 52 -14.70 -3.66 -3.71
CA LEU A 52 -14.42 -4.96 -4.32
C LEU A 52 -15.17 -6.07 -3.57
N ASP A 53 -15.71 -7.01 -4.33
CA ASP A 53 -16.30 -8.21 -3.72
C ASP A 53 -15.22 -9.22 -3.42
N PHE A 54 -15.63 -10.33 -2.80
CA PHE A 54 -14.66 -11.35 -2.36
C PHE A 54 -13.84 -11.90 -3.51
N ASN A 55 -14.49 -12.22 -4.63
CA ASN A 55 -13.77 -12.78 -5.77
C ASN A 55 -12.77 -11.79 -6.35
N GLN A 56 -13.16 -10.53 -6.43
CA GLN A 56 -12.25 -9.49 -6.90
C GLN A 56 -11.06 -9.33 -5.97
N MET A 57 -11.28 -9.44 -4.67
CA MET A 57 -10.19 -9.33 -3.71
C MET A 57 -9.22 -10.50 -3.82
N VAL A 58 -9.75 -11.70 -4.05
CA VAL A 58 -8.89 -12.87 -4.25
C VAL A 58 -8.02 -12.67 -5.48
N GLU A 59 -8.62 -12.22 -6.59
CA GLU A 59 -7.87 -11.99 -7.82
C GLU A 59 -6.78 -10.94 -7.62
N ALA A 60 -7.13 -9.85 -6.95
CA ALA A 60 -6.16 -8.79 -6.68
C ALA A 60 -5.02 -9.32 -5.81
N SER A 61 -5.37 -10.09 -4.79
CA SER A 61 -4.37 -10.64 -3.88
C SER A 61 -3.36 -11.53 -4.61
N GLU A 62 -3.84 -12.30 -5.59
CA GLU A 62 -2.97 -13.19 -6.34
C GLU A 62 -1.99 -12.44 -7.23
N LEU A 63 -2.30 -11.21 -7.59
CA LEU A 63 -1.42 -10.40 -8.43
C LEU A 63 -0.40 -9.60 -7.64
N ILE A 64 -0.59 -9.47 -6.33
CA ILE A 64 0.27 -8.62 -5.51
C ILE A 64 1.74 -9.02 -5.56
N PRO A 65 2.13 -10.31 -5.54
CA PRO A 65 3.56 -10.62 -5.61
C PRO A 65 4.24 -10.03 -6.85
N LYS A 66 3.57 -10.08 -7.99
CA LYS A 66 4.13 -9.49 -9.21
C LYS A 66 4.16 -7.98 -9.14
N VAL A 67 3.14 -7.38 -8.54
CA VAL A 67 3.08 -5.93 -8.37
C VAL A 67 4.23 -5.46 -7.50
N LEU A 68 4.48 -6.15 -6.39
CA LEU A 68 5.59 -5.79 -5.51
C LEU A 68 6.93 -5.93 -6.21
N GLU A 69 7.09 -7.00 -6.98
CA GLU A 69 8.33 -7.20 -7.72
C GLU A 69 8.55 -6.06 -8.70
N LYS A 70 7.49 -5.66 -9.40
CA LYS A 70 7.57 -4.59 -10.37
C LYS A 70 7.93 -3.26 -9.72
N LEU A 71 7.34 -2.97 -8.57
CA LEU A 71 7.68 -1.73 -7.85
C LEU A 71 9.11 -1.74 -7.36
N CYS A 72 9.62 -2.90 -6.97
CA CYS A 72 11.02 -3.02 -6.58
C CYS A 72 11.93 -2.82 -7.78
N GLN A 73 11.56 -3.34 -8.94
CA GLN A 73 12.34 -3.13 -10.17
C GLN A 73 12.37 -1.66 -10.56
N LYS A 74 11.28 -0.95 -10.31
CA LYS A 74 11.22 0.50 -10.57
C LYS A 74 11.93 1.32 -9.52
N ARG A 75 12.42 0.67 -8.47
CA ARG A 75 13.09 1.33 -7.35
C ARG A 75 12.16 2.26 -6.59
N ILE A 76 10.88 1.95 -6.61
CA ILE A 76 9.89 2.65 -5.78
C ILE A 76 9.82 2.00 -4.41
N LEU A 77 9.96 0.68 -4.36
CA LEU A 77 10.04 -0.08 -3.12
C LEU A 77 11.39 -0.79 -3.03
N ARG A 78 11.81 -1.08 -1.80
CA ARG A 78 12.84 -2.06 -1.55
C ARG A 78 12.34 -3.00 -0.46
N PHE A 79 12.98 -4.14 -0.32
CA PHE A 79 12.60 -5.08 0.71
C PHE A 79 13.82 -5.64 1.39
N GLU A 80 13.61 -6.10 2.62
CA GLU A 80 14.65 -6.73 3.43
C GLU A 80 14.05 -7.94 4.12
N ARG A 81 14.82 -9.00 4.20
CA ARG A 81 14.44 -10.14 5.03
C ARG A 81 14.98 -9.87 6.42
N ARG A 82 14.11 -9.87 7.40
CA ARG A 82 14.48 -9.53 8.77
C ARG A 82 13.76 -10.43 9.74
N LEU A 83 14.34 -10.57 10.91
CA LEU A 83 13.68 -11.25 12.02
C LEU A 83 12.80 -10.25 12.75
N ARG A 84 11.60 -10.68 13.10
CA ARG A 84 10.75 -9.87 13.97
C ARG A 84 10.24 -10.72 15.11
N GLY A 85 10.05 -10.09 16.26
CA GLY A 85 9.56 -10.78 17.43
C GLY A 85 8.11 -11.15 17.28
N ASP A 86 7.75 -12.27 17.91
CA ASP A 86 6.38 -12.74 17.93
C ASP A 86 6.14 -13.31 19.31
N LEU A 87 5.24 -12.69 20.05
CA LEU A 87 4.99 -13.07 21.43
C LEU A 87 4.47 -14.49 21.58
N SER A 88 3.91 -15.04 20.52
CA SER A 88 3.40 -16.41 20.55
C SER A 88 4.47 -17.45 20.24
N ARG A 89 5.70 -17.04 20.01
CA ARG A 89 6.78 -17.93 19.62
C ARG A 89 7.99 -17.69 20.50
N SER A 90 8.73 -18.76 20.74
CA SER A 90 9.97 -18.65 21.50
C SER A 90 11.11 -18.11 20.65
N GLU A 91 10.98 -18.15 19.33
CA GLU A 91 12.03 -17.67 18.42
C GLU A 91 11.47 -16.62 17.49
N PRO A 92 12.30 -15.64 17.07
CA PRO A 92 11.84 -14.64 16.12
C PRO A 92 11.44 -15.28 14.80
N LEU A 93 10.48 -14.67 14.15
CA LEU A 93 9.97 -15.11 12.87
C LEU A 93 10.66 -14.33 11.75
N GLU A 94 11.18 -15.05 10.75
CA GLU A 94 11.73 -14.36 9.58
C GLU A 94 10.58 -13.85 8.73
N ASP A 95 10.66 -12.59 8.32
CA ASP A 95 9.60 -11.97 7.55
C ASP A 95 10.22 -10.94 6.61
N THR A 96 9.42 -10.49 5.67
CA THR A 96 9.84 -9.48 4.71
C THR A 96 9.33 -8.12 5.15
N LEU A 97 10.23 -7.16 5.21
CA LEU A 97 9.89 -5.77 5.48
C LEU A 97 10.02 -4.99 4.17
N TYR A 98 8.94 -4.36 3.76
CA TYR A 98 8.94 -3.49 2.59
C TYR A 98 9.13 -2.05 3.02
N CYS A 99 9.92 -1.32 2.24
CA CYS A 99 10.22 0.07 2.53
C CYS A 99 9.97 0.89 1.28
N LEU A 100 9.33 2.04 1.46
CA LEU A 100 9.04 2.94 0.36
C LEU A 100 10.23 3.86 0.14
N GLU A 101 10.80 3.82 -1.06
CA GLU A 101 11.82 4.79 -1.44
C GLU A 101 11.12 6.11 -1.72
N ASN A 102 11.72 7.22 -1.43
CA ASN A 102 11.10 8.53 -1.65
C ASN A 102 9.72 8.64 -1.00
N GLU A 103 9.64 8.20 0.24
CA GLU A 103 8.37 8.17 0.96
C GLU A 103 7.70 9.54 0.96
N ARG A 104 8.48 10.59 1.14
CA ARG A 104 7.94 11.94 1.18
C ARG A 104 7.27 12.32 -0.14
N LYS A 105 7.91 12.02 -1.25
CA LYS A 105 7.36 12.36 -2.55
C LYS A 105 6.07 11.60 -2.84
N ILE A 106 6.07 10.31 -2.54
CA ILE A 106 4.88 9.50 -2.76
C ILE A 106 3.75 9.96 -1.85
N SER A 107 4.08 10.27 -0.61
CA SER A 107 3.10 10.77 0.34
C SER A 107 2.46 12.06 -0.15
N GLU A 108 3.27 12.96 -0.72
CA GLU A 108 2.74 14.19 -1.27
C GLU A 108 1.85 13.94 -2.47
N MET A 109 2.23 12.99 -3.32
CA MET A 109 1.41 12.64 -4.48
C MET A 109 0.04 12.10 -4.10
N LEU A 110 -0.05 11.45 -2.96
CA LEU A 110 -1.29 10.84 -2.50
C LEU A 110 -1.98 11.65 -1.42
N SER A 111 -1.54 12.88 -1.18
CA SER A 111 -2.09 13.69 -0.09
C SER A 111 -3.56 14.02 -0.26
N SER A 112 -4.06 14.05 -1.51
CA SER A 112 -5.47 14.31 -1.78
C SER A 112 -6.19 13.08 -2.32
N ASP A 113 -5.57 11.92 -2.22
CA ASP A 113 -6.18 10.71 -2.75
C ASP A 113 -7.43 10.36 -1.95
N PRO A 114 -8.58 10.18 -2.62
CA PRO A 114 -9.83 9.95 -1.90
C PRO A 114 -9.83 8.68 -1.05
N ILE A 115 -9.15 7.64 -1.51
CA ILE A 115 -9.11 6.38 -0.75
C ILE A 115 -8.25 6.54 0.49
N VAL A 116 -7.10 7.22 0.37
CA VAL A 116 -6.24 7.46 1.52
C VAL A 116 -6.98 8.30 2.56
N LEU A 117 -7.65 9.36 2.11
CA LEU A 117 -8.39 10.23 3.02
C LEU A 117 -9.52 9.47 3.69
N ARG A 118 -10.22 8.65 2.94
CA ARG A 118 -11.33 7.88 3.47
C ARG A 118 -10.85 6.84 4.47
N TYR A 119 -9.72 6.20 4.18
CA TYR A 119 -9.14 5.22 5.09
C TYR A 119 -8.79 5.90 6.42
N ARG A 120 -8.15 7.05 6.35
CA ARG A 120 -7.77 7.77 7.57
C ARG A 120 -8.99 8.15 8.39
N LYS A 121 -10.04 8.58 7.73
CA LYS A 121 -11.24 8.99 8.43
C LYS A 121 -12.01 7.81 9.02
N GLU A 122 -12.26 6.78 8.21
CA GLU A 122 -13.15 5.71 8.61
C GLU A 122 -12.47 4.60 9.39
N ILE A 123 -11.21 4.34 9.10
CA ILE A 123 -10.51 3.22 9.73
C ILE A 123 -9.62 3.70 10.87
N MET A 124 -8.89 4.79 10.65
CA MET A 124 -7.95 5.30 11.64
C MET A 124 -8.59 6.33 12.57
N GLY A 125 -9.79 6.78 12.26
CA GLY A 125 -10.49 7.71 13.12
C GLY A 125 -10.03 9.16 13.03
N TYR A 126 -9.26 9.50 12.03
CA TYR A 126 -8.82 10.88 11.86
C TYR A 126 -9.98 11.73 11.41
N ASP A 127 -10.07 12.91 11.98
CA ASP A 127 -11.12 13.86 11.64
C ASP A 127 -10.43 15.18 11.31
N SER A 128 -10.51 15.56 10.04
CA SER A 128 -9.84 16.77 9.59
C SER A 128 -10.34 18.03 10.28
N LEU A 129 -11.53 17.97 10.85
CA LEU A 129 -12.08 19.12 11.55
C LEU A 129 -11.47 19.32 12.93
N LYS A 130 -10.71 18.37 13.42
CA LYS A 130 -10.08 18.47 14.73
C LYS A 130 -8.72 19.13 14.69
N PHE A 131 -8.23 19.42 13.52
CA PHE A 131 -6.87 19.95 13.40
C PHE A 131 -6.81 21.22 12.61
#